data_c3702cf6efe6adc9ef2f5730e718e52e
#
_entry.id   c3702cf6efe6adc9ef2f5730e718e52e
#
_cell.length_a   1.000
_cell.length_b   1.000
_cell.length_c   1.000
_cell.angle_alpha   90.00
_cell.angle_beta   90.00
_cell.angle_gamma   90.00
#
_symmetry.space_group_name_H-M   'P 1'
#
loop_
_entity.id
_entity.type
_entity.pdbx_description
1 polymer ?
#
loop_
_entity_poly.entity_id
_entity_poly.type
_entity_poly.pdbx_seq_one_letter_code
_entity_poly.pdbx_strand_id
1 'polypeptide(L)'
;MVKIIAVSAASLVVLAALGYLLIMGVGKPISTDLSIIGQGKPVLVLAYENFSPAGGDALNRLRHVRGDFDSRLDFVVADLGTPHGRAFANRHQLLNGQAVFLKQNGQPLRVTSIPADEQELRSRLEAKLVAVE
;
A
#
# COMPACT_ATOMS: atom_id res chain seq x y z
N MET A 1 2.98 47.76 9.41
CA MET A 1 3.26 47.10 8.11
C MET A 1 4.23 45.94 8.21
N VAL A 2 5.39 46.10 8.87
CA VAL A 2 6.39 45.00 8.99
C VAL A 2 5.85 43.79 9.72
N LYS A 3 5.02 43.92 10.75
CA LYS A 3 4.38 42.81 11.50
C LYS A 3 3.41 42.03 10.67
N ILE A 4 2.68 42.64 9.75
CA ILE A 4 1.71 41.97 8.86
C ILE A 4 2.43 41.13 7.81
N ILE A 5 3.55 41.61 7.27
CA ILE A 5 4.39 40.88 6.31
C ILE A 5 5.01 39.64 6.95
N ALA A 6 5.49 39.75 8.20
CA ALA A 6 6.11 38.66 8.94
C ALA A 6 5.07 37.53 9.23
N VAL A 7 3.85 37.90 9.61
CA VAL A 7 2.75 36.93 9.83
C VAL A 7 2.37 36.22 8.54
N SER A 8 2.32 36.93 7.41
CA SER A 8 2.03 36.35 6.10
C SER A 8 3.11 35.37 5.64
N ALA A 9 4.38 35.69 5.84
CA ALA A 9 5.48 34.76 5.51
C ALA A 9 5.47 33.51 6.37
N ALA A 10 5.24 33.64 7.67
CA ALA A 10 5.11 32.50 8.58
C ALA A 10 3.92 31.59 8.19
N SER A 11 2.79 32.18 7.83
CA SER A 11 1.61 31.43 7.40
C SER A 11 1.87 30.67 6.09
N LEU A 12 2.58 31.26 5.14
CA LEU A 12 2.96 30.62 3.88
C LEU A 12 3.91 29.43 4.11
N VAL A 13 4.87 29.57 5.01
CA VAL A 13 5.81 28.50 5.35
C VAL A 13 5.08 27.32 6.02
N VAL A 14 4.17 27.60 6.93
CA VAL A 14 3.37 26.57 7.60
C VAL A 14 2.48 25.82 6.60
N LEU A 15 1.82 26.55 5.69
CA LEU A 15 0.99 25.94 4.65
C LEU A 15 1.82 25.09 3.67
N ALA A 16 3.01 25.57 3.29
CA ALA A 16 3.93 24.82 2.44
C ALA A 16 4.44 23.54 3.13
N ALA A 17 4.78 23.63 4.43
CA ALA A 17 5.22 22.48 5.21
C ALA A 17 4.09 21.45 5.39
N LEU A 18 2.86 21.88 5.66
CA LEU A 18 1.69 21.00 5.73
C LEU A 18 1.39 20.35 4.38
N GLY A 19 1.45 21.12 3.29
CA GLY A 19 1.27 20.57 1.94
C GLY A 19 2.35 19.54 1.59
N TYR A 20 3.60 19.81 1.95
CA TYR A 20 4.71 18.88 1.75
C TYR A 20 4.54 17.58 2.55
N LEU A 21 4.12 17.67 3.81
CA LEU A 21 3.84 16.50 4.66
C LEU A 21 2.68 15.67 4.10
N LEU A 22 1.64 16.31 3.57
CA LEU A 22 0.51 15.62 2.95
C LEU A 22 0.95 14.88 1.67
N ILE A 23 1.79 15.48 0.85
CA ILE A 23 2.31 14.86 -0.37
C ILE A 23 3.24 13.70 -0.05
N MET A 24 4.10 13.84 0.95
CA MET A 24 5.10 12.82 1.30
C MET A 24 4.54 11.67 2.15
N GLY A 25 3.50 11.92 2.97
CA GLY A 25 2.98 10.95 3.93
C GLY A 25 1.75 10.16 3.48
N VAL A 26 0.82 10.79 2.78
CA VAL A 26 -0.51 10.21 2.51
C VAL A 26 -0.81 10.08 1.02
N GLY A 27 -0.07 10.74 0.14
CA GLY A 27 -0.43 10.95 -1.27
C GLY A 27 0.23 10.01 -2.28
N LYS A 28 1.23 9.20 -1.91
CA LYS A 28 1.85 8.29 -2.87
C LYS A 28 0.92 7.11 -3.17
N PRO A 29 0.53 6.90 -4.43
CA PRO A 29 -0.21 5.70 -4.79
C PRO A 29 0.65 4.47 -4.51
N ILE A 30 -0.01 3.35 -4.21
CA ILE A 30 0.67 2.07 -4.11
C ILE A 30 1.13 1.67 -5.52
N SER A 31 2.37 1.20 -5.64
CA SER A 31 2.97 0.80 -6.91
C SER A 31 2.21 -0.35 -7.58
N THR A 32 2.22 -0.36 -8.91
CA THR A 32 1.73 -1.50 -9.72
C THR A 32 2.88 -2.32 -10.30
N ASP A 33 4.11 -2.07 -9.88
CA ASP A 33 5.30 -2.74 -10.41
C ASP A 33 5.48 -4.12 -9.76
N LEU A 34 5.06 -5.16 -10.45
CA LEU A 34 5.17 -6.56 -10.00
C LEU A 34 6.60 -7.12 -10.13
N SER A 35 7.51 -6.41 -10.78
CA SER A 35 8.90 -6.86 -10.97
C SER A 35 9.73 -6.87 -9.68
N ILE A 36 9.26 -6.17 -8.64
CA ILE A 36 9.94 -6.14 -7.33
C ILE A 36 9.79 -7.43 -6.53
N ILE A 37 8.88 -8.32 -6.95
CA ILE A 37 8.67 -9.61 -6.30
C ILE A 37 9.91 -10.48 -6.42
N GLY A 38 10.33 -11.08 -5.30
CA GLY A 38 11.49 -11.98 -5.29
C GLY A 38 12.85 -11.27 -5.25
N GLN A 39 12.89 -9.97 -4.98
CA GLN A 39 14.11 -9.16 -4.95
C GLN A 39 14.70 -8.97 -3.54
N GLY A 40 14.35 -9.84 -2.60
CA GLY A 40 14.94 -9.86 -1.26
C GLY A 40 14.09 -9.21 -0.16
N LYS A 41 12.94 -8.66 -0.51
CA LYS A 41 11.98 -8.06 0.43
C LYS A 41 10.61 -8.71 0.24
N PRO A 42 9.89 -9.03 1.31
CA PRO A 42 8.53 -9.56 1.15
C PRO A 42 7.60 -8.51 0.55
N VAL A 43 6.60 -8.96 -0.18
CA VAL A 43 5.66 -8.11 -0.90
C VAL A 43 4.23 -8.58 -0.64
N LEU A 44 3.34 -7.65 -0.30
CA LEU A 44 1.91 -7.90 -0.28
C LEU A 44 1.29 -7.37 -1.58
N VAL A 45 0.65 -8.24 -2.34
CA VAL A 45 0.00 -7.86 -3.60
C VAL A 45 -1.52 -7.94 -3.44
N LEU A 46 -2.18 -6.82 -3.68
CA LEU A 46 -3.65 -6.72 -3.72
C LEU A 46 -4.13 -6.78 -5.15
N ALA A 47 -5.06 -7.68 -5.46
CA ALA A 47 -5.80 -7.64 -6.72
C ALA A 47 -6.88 -6.55 -6.65
N TYR A 48 -6.87 -5.66 -7.62
CA TYR A 48 -7.72 -4.47 -7.62
C TYR A 48 -8.35 -4.24 -9.00
N GLU A 49 -9.64 -4.02 -9.01
CA GLU A 49 -10.41 -3.60 -10.17
C GLU A 49 -10.96 -2.21 -9.96
N ASN A 50 -10.71 -1.30 -10.91
CA ASN A 50 -11.23 0.05 -10.87
C ASN A 50 -12.76 0.05 -10.76
N PHE A 51 -13.29 1.01 -10.02
CA PHE A 51 -14.73 1.21 -9.80
C PHE A 51 -15.42 0.10 -8.98
N SER A 52 -14.67 -0.81 -8.39
CA SER A 52 -15.21 -1.80 -7.46
C SER A 52 -15.14 -1.29 -6.02
N PRO A 53 -16.26 -1.21 -5.29
CA PRO A 53 -16.24 -0.78 -3.88
C PRO A 53 -15.35 -1.65 -2.99
N ALA A 54 -15.43 -2.97 -3.13
CA ALA A 54 -14.65 -3.90 -2.31
C ALA A 54 -13.15 -3.74 -2.51
N GLY A 55 -12.69 -3.60 -3.76
CA GLY A 55 -11.29 -3.35 -4.08
C GLY A 55 -10.83 -1.99 -3.58
N GLY A 56 -11.65 -0.95 -3.73
CA GLY A 56 -11.35 0.40 -3.27
C GLY A 56 -11.19 0.48 -1.76
N ASP A 57 -12.06 -0.18 -1.00
CA ASP A 57 -11.98 -0.22 0.47
C ASP A 57 -10.71 -0.95 0.93
N ALA A 58 -10.39 -2.09 0.33
CA ALA A 58 -9.17 -2.83 0.62
C ALA A 58 -7.93 -1.97 0.34
N LEU A 59 -7.89 -1.30 -0.81
CA LEU A 59 -6.78 -0.41 -1.19
C LEU A 59 -6.60 0.73 -0.19
N ASN A 60 -7.68 1.36 0.25
CA ASN A 60 -7.63 2.43 1.23
C ASN A 60 -7.08 1.95 2.58
N ARG A 61 -7.50 0.78 3.03
CA ARG A 61 -6.95 0.19 4.27
C ARG A 61 -5.45 -0.07 4.16
N LEU A 62 -4.98 -0.59 3.03
CA LEU A 62 -3.54 -0.77 2.81
C LEU A 62 -2.79 0.55 2.81
N ARG A 63 -3.34 1.59 2.19
CA ARG A 63 -2.74 2.92 2.22
C ARG A 63 -2.57 3.47 3.63
N HIS A 64 -3.53 3.22 4.51
CA HIS A 64 -3.47 3.70 5.90
C HIS A 64 -2.40 2.97 6.73
N VAL A 65 -2.19 1.69 6.50
CA VAL A 65 -1.28 0.89 7.33
C VAL A 65 0.14 0.80 6.77
N ARG A 66 0.35 1.07 5.49
CA ARG A 66 1.64 0.80 4.82
C ARG A 66 2.83 1.52 5.45
N GLY A 67 2.63 2.72 5.97
CA GLY A 67 3.70 3.50 6.59
C GLY A 67 4.36 2.80 7.78
N ASP A 68 3.60 1.97 8.49
CA ASP A 68 4.10 1.20 9.62
C ASP A 68 5.00 0.04 9.19
N PHE A 69 4.98 -0.34 7.91
CA PHE A 69 5.67 -1.53 7.37
C PHE A 69 6.65 -1.24 6.24
N ASP A 70 6.74 -0.01 5.74
CA ASP A 70 7.51 0.35 4.55
C ASP A 70 8.98 -0.13 4.56
N SER A 71 9.60 -0.19 5.73
CA SER A 71 11.00 -0.67 5.86
C SER A 71 11.13 -2.19 5.73
N ARG A 72 10.04 -2.94 5.93
CA ARG A 72 10.05 -4.40 6.03
C ARG A 72 9.21 -5.11 4.98
N LEU A 73 8.27 -4.41 4.37
CA LEU A 73 7.27 -4.98 3.47
C LEU A 73 6.94 -3.98 2.37
N ASP A 74 7.00 -4.44 1.12
CA ASP A 74 6.49 -3.66 -0.01
C ASP A 74 5.02 -3.99 -0.27
N PHE A 75 4.28 -2.97 -0.71
CA PHE A 75 2.87 -3.08 -1.09
C PHE A 75 2.76 -2.82 -2.59
N VAL A 76 2.10 -3.72 -3.31
CA VAL A 76 1.88 -3.62 -4.76
C VAL A 76 0.44 -3.94 -5.09
N VAL A 77 -0.07 -3.31 -6.12
CA VAL A 77 -1.40 -3.57 -6.68
C VAL A 77 -1.25 -4.34 -7.99
N ALA A 78 -1.91 -5.48 -8.10
CA ALA A 78 -2.14 -6.15 -9.37
C ALA A 78 -3.42 -5.56 -9.98
N ASP A 79 -3.26 -4.64 -10.92
CA ASP A 79 -4.38 -3.97 -11.58
C ASP A 79 -5.03 -4.93 -12.58
N LEU A 80 -6.25 -5.35 -12.28
CA LEU A 80 -7.02 -6.29 -13.12
C LEU A 80 -7.44 -5.68 -14.45
N GLY A 81 -7.31 -4.37 -14.62
CA GLY A 81 -7.48 -3.67 -15.90
C GLY A 81 -6.28 -3.80 -16.85
N THR A 82 -5.16 -4.33 -16.38
CA THR A 82 -3.93 -4.50 -17.18
C THR A 82 -3.64 -5.97 -17.45
N PRO A 83 -2.98 -6.31 -18.58
CA PRO A 83 -2.60 -7.69 -18.87
C PRO A 83 -1.69 -8.31 -17.81
N HIS A 84 -0.71 -7.57 -17.30
CA HIS A 84 0.21 -8.06 -16.29
C HIS A 84 -0.48 -8.31 -14.95
N GLY A 85 -1.36 -7.41 -14.53
CA GLY A 85 -2.13 -7.57 -13.29
C GLY A 85 -3.09 -8.76 -13.37
N ARG A 86 -3.79 -8.93 -14.49
CA ARG A 86 -4.66 -10.10 -14.71
C ARG A 86 -3.87 -11.41 -14.72
N ALA A 87 -2.74 -11.45 -15.40
CA ALA A 87 -1.90 -12.65 -15.45
C ALA A 87 -1.41 -13.04 -14.06
N PHE A 88 -0.99 -12.08 -13.26
CA PHE A 88 -0.60 -12.30 -11.87
C PHE A 88 -1.77 -12.84 -11.02
N ALA A 89 -2.93 -12.19 -11.10
CA ALA A 89 -4.11 -12.60 -10.35
C ALA A 89 -4.56 -14.02 -10.73
N ASN A 90 -4.55 -14.35 -12.01
CA ASN A 90 -4.89 -15.70 -12.49
C ASN A 90 -3.91 -16.76 -11.99
N ARG A 91 -2.62 -16.45 -12.00
CA ARG A 91 -1.57 -17.36 -11.52
C ARG A 91 -1.73 -17.69 -10.04
N HIS A 92 -2.13 -16.73 -9.24
CA HIS A 92 -2.31 -16.87 -7.80
C HIS A 92 -3.77 -17.07 -7.37
N GLN A 93 -4.69 -17.16 -8.32
CA GLN A 93 -6.13 -17.34 -8.06
C GLN A 93 -6.71 -16.23 -7.17
N LEU A 94 -6.29 -14.99 -7.45
CA LEU A 94 -6.76 -13.81 -6.73
C LEU A 94 -8.03 -13.25 -7.38
N LEU A 95 -9.02 -13.02 -6.54
CA LEU A 95 -10.20 -12.24 -6.89
C LEU A 95 -10.00 -10.79 -6.47
N ASN A 96 -10.79 -9.88 -7.06
CA ASN A 96 -10.78 -8.47 -6.69
C ASN A 96 -10.97 -8.29 -5.18
N GLY A 97 -10.09 -7.50 -4.55
CA GLY A 97 -10.10 -7.25 -3.11
C GLY A 97 -9.35 -8.31 -2.28
N GLN A 98 -8.85 -9.36 -2.89
CA GLN A 98 -8.01 -10.35 -2.23
C GLN A 98 -6.52 -10.02 -2.39
N ALA A 99 -5.72 -10.49 -1.45
CA ALA A 99 -4.29 -10.28 -1.44
C ALA A 99 -3.51 -11.57 -1.23
N VAL A 100 -2.28 -11.58 -1.73
CA VAL A 100 -1.31 -12.64 -1.46
C VAL A 100 -0.03 -12.02 -0.90
N PHE A 101 0.49 -12.64 0.14
CA PHE A 101 1.78 -12.29 0.73
C PHE A 101 2.87 -13.14 0.07
N LEU A 102 3.89 -12.49 -0.47
CA LEU A 102 5.02 -13.16 -1.13
C LEU A 102 6.27 -12.99 -0.29
N LYS A 103 6.98 -14.09 -0.07
CA LYS A 103 8.25 -14.08 0.67
C LYS A 103 9.33 -13.33 -0.09
N GLN A 104 10.47 -13.11 0.55
CA GLN A 104 11.64 -12.46 -0.04
C GLN A 104 12.10 -13.10 -1.35
N ASN A 105 11.91 -14.40 -1.50
CA ASN A 105 12.27 -15.16 -2.72
C ASN A 105 11.11 -15.22 -3.75
N GLY A 106 10.00 -14.57 -3.50
CA GLY A 106 8.84 -14.55 -4.39
C GLY A 106 7.85 -15.69 -4.20
N GLN A 107 8.08 -16.63 -3.27
CA GLN A 107 7.14 -17.72 -3.02
C GLN A 107 5.87 -17.21 -2.30
N PRO A 108 4.68 -17.59 -2.78
CA PRO A 108 3.43 -17.12 -2.17
C PRO A 108 3.11 -17.86 -0.88
N LEU A 109 2.54 -17.14 0.06
CA LEU A 109 1.78 -17.68 1.17
C LEU A 109 0.30 -17.79 0.77
N ARG A 110 -0.54 -18.14 1.73
CA ARG A 110 -1.97 -18.30 1.48
C ARG A 110 -2.63 -16.99 1.06
N VAL A 111 -3.51 -17.06 0.06
CA VAL A 111 -4.39 -15.95 -0.33
C VAL A 111 -5.35 -15.62 0.82
N THR A 112 -5.59 -14.34 1.04
CA THR A 112 -6.48 -13.85 2.10
C THR A 112 -7.23 -12.60 1.65
N SER A 113 -8.35 -12.34 2.29
CA SER A 113 -9.05 -11.06 2.18
C SER A 113 -8.41 -10.04 3.12
N ILE A 114 -8.48 -8.77 2.74
CA ILE A 114 -8.01 -7.69 3.62
C ILE A 114 -9.03 -7.47 4.72
N PRO A 115 -8.66 -7.60 6.01
CA PRO A 115 -9.58 -7.37 7.12
C PRO A 115 -10.19 -5.96 7.07
N ALA A 116 -11.45 -5.84 7.48
CA ALA A 116 -12.13 -4.56 7.56
C ALA A 116 -11.55 -3.68 8.69
N ASP A 117 -11.08 -4.30 9.76
CA ASP A 117 -10.43 -3.62 10.88
C ASP A 117 -8.93 -3.44 10.59
N GLU A 118 -8.46 -2.19 10.60
CA GLU A 118 -7.05 -1.87 10.38
C GLU A 118 -6.13 -2.47 11.45
N GLN A 119 -6.57 -2.57 12.69
CA GLN A 119 -5.77 -3.18 13.76
C GLN A 119 -5.58 -4.68 13.53
N GLU A 120 -6.60 -5.37 13.09
CA GLU A 120 -6.50 -6.76 12.67
C GLU A 120 -5.56 -6.93 11.48
N LEU A 121 -5.65 -6.02 10.51
CA LEU A 121 -4.74 -6.02 9.35
C LEU A 121 -3.28 -5.88 9.79
N ARG A 122 -2.98 -4.93 10.69
CA ARG A 122 -1.63 -4.74 11.25
C ARG A 122 -1.14 -6.01 11.94
N SER A 123 -1.97 -6.61 12.78
CA SER A 123 -1.62 -7.84 13.50
C SER A 123 -1.32 -9.00 12.56
N ARG A 124 -2.10 -9.16 11.51
CA ARG A 124 -1.89 -10.21 10.51
C ARG A 124 -0.60 -9.99 9.71
N LEU A 125 -0.30 -8.75 9.34
CA LEU A 125 0.94 -8.43 8.62
C LEU A 125 2.17 -8.67 9.50
N GLU A 126 2.14 -8.29 10.77
CA GLU A 126 3.20 -8.59 11.73
C GLU A 126 3.44 -10.10 11.87
N ALA A 127 2.38 -10.87 12.02
CA ALA A 127 2.47 -12.32 12.14
C ALA A 127 3.11 -12.96 10.90
N LYS A 128 2.76 -12.50 9.70
CA LYS A 128 3.36 -12.99 8.45
C LYS A 128 4.83 -12.59 8.32
N LEU A 129 5.18 -11.38 8.72
CA LEU A 129 6.57 -10.91 8.70
C LEU A 129 7.45 -11.72 9.65
N VAL A 130 6.98 -12.00 10.86
CA VAL A 130 7.70 -12.86 11.82
C VAL A 130 7.90 -14.27 11.25
N ALA A 131 6.89 -14.82 10.57
CA ALA A 131 6.96 -16.16 9.99
C ALA A 131 7.96 -16.30 8.84
N VAL A 132 8.35 -15.20 8.16
CA VAL A 132 9.27 -15.22 7.01
C VAL A 132 10.65 -14.65 7.32
N GLU A 133 10.86 -14.17 8.53
CA GLU A 133 12.18 -13.68 9.00
C GLU A 133 13.18 -14.81 9.28
#